data_6fa7eea0106ec1beb7a5e399b7fb4194
#
_entry.id   6fa7eea0106ec1beb7a5e399b7fb4194
#
_cell.length_a   1.000
_cell.length_b   1.000
_cell.length_c   1.000
_cell.angle_alpha   90.00
_cell.angle_beta   90.00
_cell.angle_gamma   90.00
#
_symmetry.space_group_name_H-M   'P 1'
#
loop_
_entity.id
_entity.type
_entity.pdbx_description
1 polymer ?
#
loop_
_entity_poly.entity_id
_entity_poly.type
_entity_poly.pdbx_seq_one_letter_code
_entity_poly.pdbx_strand_id
1 'polypeptide(L)'
;IYFEMPPGHFSYWNTTEENREKIRTLIRSGHIDCLHSYGDLATTRAHAVRALEELEKHGCRLKVWVDHAVAPTNFGSDIMRGHGDEPGHPAYHADLTVAYGIRYVWRGRVTSVIGQNCHTSLVGIADRRHLIGSLRTLAKEMGKQVLARCGHRKYTLHAPNRILQRVRLSGDKFQGYEFLRSNPHWNGVSSNETGLGIGEVLTERFLDRLTARRGACILYTHLGKLGSGRKRFNESTILAFRRLADYYHSGQILVTTTRRLLDLFSENESVSPISFALPFWNRLTFPRL
;
A
#
# COMPACT_ATOMS: atom_id res chain seq x y z
N ILE A 1 -9.54 -2.73 -5.54
CA ILE A 1 -10.52 -3.36 -6.44
C ILE A 1 -9.90 -3.58 -7.82
N TYR A 2 -10.24 -4.70 -8.49
CA TYR A 2 -9.94 -5.01 -9.90
C TYR A 2 -11.22 -4.96 -10.73
N PHE A 3 -11.08 -4.68 -12.03
CA PHE A 3 -12.20 -4.71 -12.98
C PHE A 3 -12.14 -5.90 -13.94
N GLU A 4 -11.04 -6.10 -14.64
CA GLU A 4 -10.86 -7.10 -15.70
C GLU A 4 -9.85 -8.19 -15.26
N MET A 5 -10.33 -9.30 -14.73
CA MET A 5 -9.50 -10.44 -14.32
C MET A 5 -9.88 -11.71 -15.08
N PRO A 6 -8.97 -12.67 -15.20
CA PRO A 6 -9.28 -13.97 -15.80
C PRO A 6 -10.47 -14.67 -15.13
N PRO A 7 -11.18 -15.53 -15.86
CA PRO A 7 -12.24 -16.35 -15.30
C PRO A 7 -11.75 -17.13 -14.05
N GLY A 8 -12.60 -17.22 -13.04
CA GLY A 8 -12.25 -17.84 -11.76
C GLY A 8 -11.52 -16.92 -10.76
N HIS A 9 -11.08 -15.74 -11.19
CA HIS A 9 -10.60 -14.71 -10.27
C HIS A 9 -11.71 -13.70 -9.95
N PHE A 10 -11.82 -13.32 -8.68
CA PHE A 10 -12.77 -12.31 -8.26
C PHE A 10 -12.38 -10.93 -8.81
N SER A 11 -13.33 -10.26 -9.48
CA SER A 11 -13.20 -8.89 -9.93
C SER A 11 -14.57 -8.22 -10.00
N TYR A 12 -14.60 -6.92 -10.23
CA TYR A 12 -15.85 -6.18 -10.30
C TYR A 12 -16.78 -6.71 -11.41
N TRP A 13 -16.22 -7.04 -12.59
CA TRP A 13 -17.03 -7.57 -13.70
C TRP A 13 -17.33 -9.08 -13.60
N ASN A 14 -16.51 -9.84 -12.86
CA ASN A 14 -16.68 -11.30 -12.69
C ASN A 14 -17.55 -11.69 -11.48
N THR A 15 -18.37 -10.77 -10.98
CA THR A 15 -19.23 -11.03 -9.82
C THR A 15 -20.67 -10.62 -10.08
N THR A 16 -21.59 -11.01 -9.17
CA THR A 16 -23.02 -10.68 -9.26
C THR A 16 -23.27 -9.19 -9.02
N GLU A 17 -24.41 -8.68 -9.47
CA GLU A 17 -24.82 -7.30 -9.20
C GLU A 17 -24.94 -7.00 -7.70
N GLU A 18 -25.44 -7.96 -6.92
CA GLU A 18 -25.50 -7.84 -5.46
C GLU A 18 -24.11 -7.60 -4.84
N ASN A 19 -23.09 -8.34 -5.29
CA ASN A 19 -21.72 -8.15 -4.83
C ASN A 19 -21.13 -6.84 -5.33
N ARG A 20 -21.43 -6.40 -6.55
CA ARG A 20 -21.03 -5.08 -7.05
C ARG A 20 -21.60 -3.96 -6.19
N GLU A 21 -22.87 -4.05 -5.78
CA GLU A 21 -23.46 -3.05 -4.87
C GLU A 21 -22.80 -3.04 -3.49
N LYS A 22 -22.45 -4.22 -2.94
CA LYS A 22 -21.65 -4.31 -1.71
C LYS A 22 -20.28 -3.63 -1.87
N ILE A 23 -19.59 -3.85 -3.00
CA ILE A 23 -18.32 -3.21 -3.30
C ILE A 23 -18.49 -1.69 -3.38
N ARG A 24 -19.51 -1.19 -4.10
CA ARG A 24 -19.82 0.24 -4.19
C ARG A 24 -20.08 0.86 -2.83
N THR A 25 -20.84 0.18 -1.99
CA THR A 25 -21.10 0.60 -0.61
C THR A 25 -19.81 0.68 0.21
N LEU A 26 -18.91 -0.30 0.10
CA LEU A 26 -17.62 -0.30 0.78
C LEU A 26 -16.68 0.81 0.24
N ILE A 27 -16.77 1.16 -1.04
CA ILE A 27 -16.03 2.32 -1.58
C ILE A 27 -16.59 3.62 -1.01
N ARG A 28 -17.90 3.83 -1.06
CA ARG A 28 -18.55 5.05 -0.56
C ARG A 28 -18.31 5.27 0.94
N SER A 29 -18.26 4.19 1.72
CA SER A 29 -17.96 4.24 3.16
C SER A 29 -16.45 4.35 3.47
N GLY A 30 -15.57 4.24 2.45
CA GLY A 30 -14.13 4.37 2.61
C GLY A 30 -13.41 3.12 3.13
N HIS A 31 -14.07 1.97 3.16
CA HIS A 31 -13.44 0.69 3.50
C HIS A 31 -12.63 0.12 2.32
N ILE A 32 -13.06 0.38 1.09
CA ILE A 32 -12.28 0.16 -0.12
C ILE A 32 -11.81 1.51 -0.62
N ASP A 33 -10.51 1.78 -0.60
CA ASP A 33 -9.91 3.06 -0.95
C ASP A 33 -8.91 2.98 -2.11
N CYS A 34 -8.62 1.77 -2.63
CA CYS A 34 -7.63 1.54 -3.66
C CYS A 34 -8.22 0.94 -4.95
N LEU A 35 -7.84 1.53 -6.08
CA LEU A 35 -7.96 0.94 -7.41
C LEU A 35 -6.68 0.15 -7.68
N HIS A 36 -6.79 -1.16 -7.91
CA HIS A 36 -5.65 -2.06 -8.03
C HIS A 36 -5.42 -2.44 -9.49
N SER A 37 -4.77 -1.57 -10.25
CA SER A 37 -4.79 -1.53 -11.71
C SER A 37 -6.23 -1.59 -12.27
N TYR A 38 -6.42 -1.78 -13.58
CA TYR A 38 -7.75 -2.12 -14.08
C TYR A 38 -7.95 -3.64 -14.21
N GLY A 39 -6.93 -4.42 -13.86
CA GLY A 39 -6.91 -5.88 -13.91
C GLY A 39 -5.97 -6.43 -14.99
N ASP A 40 -5.66 -7.72 -14.90
CA ASP A 40 -4.66 -8.38 -15.76
C ASP A 40 -5.09 -8.46 -17.24
N LEU A 41 -6.40 -8.44 -17.50
CA LEU A 41 -6.96 -8.44 -18.85
C LEU A 41 -7.26 -7.05 -19.41
N ALA A 42 -7.04 -6.00 -18.63
CA ALA A 42 -7.19 -4.62 -19.08
C ALA A 42 -5.95 -4.20 -19.90
N THR A 43 -6.04 -4.31 -21.22
CA THR A 43 -4.92 -4.10 -22.14
C THR A 43 -4.97 -2.79 -22.90
N THR A 44 -6.09 -2.08 -22.83
CA THR A 44 -6.34 -0.85 -23.60
C THR A 44 -6.95 0.25 -22.76
N ARG A 45 -6.85 1.49 -23.26
CA ARG A 45 -7.50 2.67 -22.70
C ARG A 45 -9.01 2.51 -22.52
N ALA A 46 -9.69 1.76 -23.40
CA ALA A 46 -11.13 1.53 -23.32
C ALA A 46 -11.54 0.83 -22.02
N HIS A 47 -10.71 -0.08 -21.50
CA HIS A 47 -10.97 -0.72 -20.19
C HIS A 47 -10.91 0.31 -19.05
N ALA A 48 -9.97 1.26 -19.11
CA ALA A 48 -9.88 2.33 -18.13
C ALA A 48 -11.12 3.25 -18.19
N VAL A 49 -11.53 3.67 -19.38
CA VAL A 49 -12.75 4.49 -19.58
C VAL A 49 -13.95 3.80 -18.96
N ARG A 50 -14.23 2.56 -19.36
CA ARG A 50 -15.36 1.77 -18.84
C ARG A 50 -15.36 1.63 -17.32
N ALA A 51 -14.20 1.39 -16.73
CA ALA A 51 -14.08 1.24 -15.28
C ALA A 51 -14.31 2.55 -14.53
N LEU A 52 -13.79 3.67 -15.04
CA LEU A 52 -13.95 4.99 -14.42
C LEU A 52 -15.38 5.50 -14.57
N GLU A 53 -16.00 5.34 -15.73
CA GLU A 53 -17.42 5.68 -15.97
C GLU A 53 -18.34 4.91 -15.01
N GLU A 54 -18.09 3.61 -14.79
CA GLU A 54 -18.84 2.79 -13.84
C GLU A 54 -18.69 3.32 -12.41
N LEU A 55 -17.47 3.65 -11.97
CA LEU A 55 -17.24 4.23 -10.66
C LEU A 55 -17.94 5.59 -10.50
N GLU A 56 -17.84 6.47 -11.50
CA GLU A 56 -18.47 7.79 -11.49
C GLU A 56 -19.98 7.72 -11.48
N LYS A 57 -20.58 6.87 -12.32
CA LYS A 57 -22.02 6.60 -12.38
C LYS A 57 -22.60 6.25 -11.03
N HIS A 58 -21.85 5.55 -10.20
CA HIS A 58 -22.27 5.11 -8.88
C HIS A 58 -21.73 5.97 -7.71
N GLY A 59 -21.17 7.15 -7.99
CA GLY A 59 -20.65 8.06 -6.98
C GLY A 59 -19.47 7.49 -6.18
N CYS A 60 -18.76 6.49 -6.73
CA CYS A 60 -17.59 5.89 -6.13
C CYS A 60 -16.35 6.74 -6.42
N ARG A 61 -15.60 7.12 -5.38
CA ARG A 61 -14.39 7.95 -5.50
C ARG A 61 -13.21 7.27 -4.82
N LEU A 62 -12.19 6.92 -5.62
CA LEU A 62 -10.94 6.34 -5.17
C LEU A 62 -9.81 7.34 -5.42
N LYS A 63 -8.86 7.42 -4.48
CA LYS A 63 -7.69 8.32 -4.59
C LYS A 63 -6.36 7.57 -4.71
N VAL A 64 -6.37 6.27 -4.47
CA VAL A 64 -5.16 5.44 -4.41
C VAL A 64 -5.15 4.47 -5.58
N TRP A 65 -4.05 4.46 -6.29
CA TRP A 65 -3.71 3.50 -7.34
C TRP A 65 -2.65 2.52 -6.85
N VAL A 66 -2.82 1.25 -7.16
CA VAL A 66 -1.87 0.18 -6.83
C VAL A 66 -1.60 -0.63 -8.10
N ASP A 67 -0.36 -0.69 -8.54
CA ASP A 67 0.06 -1.55 -9.63
C ASP A 67 -0.06 -3.03 -9.24
N HIS A 68 -0.42 -3.90 -10.19
CA HIS A 68 -0.55 -5.34 -9.97
C HIS A 68 0.32 -6.15 -10.92
N ALA A 69 1.23 -6.92 -10.36
CA ALA A 69 2.09 -7.85 -11.11
C ALA A 69 2.65 -7.21 -12.41
N VAL A 70 2.24 -7.73 -13.58
CA VAL A 70 2.64 -7.24 -14.90
C VAL A 70 1.42 -6.77 -15.72
N ALA A 71 0.39 -6.25 -15.05
CA ALA A 71 -0.80 -5.75 -15.73
C ALA A 71 -0.43 -4.65 -16.74
N PRO A 72 -0.94 -4.70 -17.99
CA PRO A 72 -0.57 -3.74 -19.04
C PRO A 72 -0.85 -2.27 -18.67
N THR A 73 -1.83 -2.06 -17.80
CA THR A 73 -2.25 -0.73 -17.33
C THR A 73 -1.49 -0.23 -16.09
N ASN A 74 -0.44 -0.90 -15.63
CA ASN A 74 0.39 -0.39 -14.54
C ASN A 74 1.09 0.92 -14.92
N PHE A 75 1.34 1.77 -13.92
CA PHE A 75 2.16 2.99 -14.05
C PHE A 75 3.66 2.75 -13.87
N GLY A 76 4.05 1.59 -13.37
CA GLY A 76 5.43 1.24 -13.16
C GLY A 76 6.13 0.78 -14.43
N SER A 77 7.38 1.23 -14.63
CA SER A 77 8.24 0.78 -15.71
C SER A 77 9.39 -0.14 -15.25
N ASP A 78 9.56 -0.33 -13.93
CA ASP A 78 10.75 -0.98 -13.37
C ASP A 78 10.48 -2.19 -12.46
N ILE A 79 9.46 -2.16 -11.61
CA ILE A 79 9.11 -3.29 -10.72
C ILE A 79 7.82 -3.95 -11.18
N MET A 80 6.73 -3.21 -11.15
CA MET A 80 5.42 -3.61 -11.66
C MET A 80 5.28 -3.04 -13.07
N ARG A 81 5.72 -3.81 -14.08
CA ARG A 81 5.83 -3.28 -15.45
C ARG A 81 4.46 -3.11 -16.09
N GLY A 82 4.28 -1.98 -16.75
CA GLY A 82 3.11 -1.64 -17.55
C GLY A 82 3.34 -0.35 -18.34
N HIS A 83 2.32 0.08 -19.06
CA HIS A 83 2.41 1.20 -20.01
C HIS A 83 1.28 2.21 -19.78
N GLY A 84 0.68 2.20 -18.58
CA GLY A 84 -0.46 3.07 -18.23
C GLY A 84 -0.14 4.56 -18.26
N ASP A 85 1.13 4.94 -18.09
CA ASP A 85 1.63 6.31 -18.13
C ASP A 85 2.43 6.66 -19.41
N GLU A 86 2.50 5.78 -20.41
CA GLU A 86 3.19 6.02 -21.69
C GLU A 86 2.25 6.62 -22.74
N PRO A 87 2.34 7.93 -23.06
CA PRO A 87 1.54 8.53 -24.12
C PRO A 87 1.75 7.83 -25.47
N GLY A 88 0.64 7.52 -26.16
CA GLY A 88 0.65 6.83 -27.44
C GLY A 88 0.60 5.30 -27.35
N HIS A 89 0.81 4.70 -26.20
CA HIS A 89 0.61 3.27 -26.02
C HIS A 89 -0.89 2.92 -25.89
N PRO A 90 -1.38 1.79 -26.44
CA PRO A 90 -2.79 1.38 -26.33
C PRO A 90 -3.34 1.33 -24.90
N ALA A 91 -2.48 0.97 -23.92
CA ALA A 91 -2.84 0.90 -22.49
C ALA A 91 -2.73 2.25 -21.77
N TYR A 92 -2.39 3.35 -22.45
CA TYR A 92 -2.26 4.67 -21.83
C TYR A 92 -3.59 5.17 -21.24
N HIS A 93 -3.58 5.57 -19.99
CA HIS A 93 -4.76 6.09 -19.29
C HIS A 93 -4.43 7.10 -18.16
N ALA A 94 -3.18 7.50 -18.01
CA ALA A 94 -2.76 8.36 -16.90
C ALA A 94 -3.58 9.65 -16.80
N ASP A 95 -3.89 10.27 -17.93
CA ASP A 95 -4.73 11.47 -18.02
C ASP A 95 -6.14 11.24 -17.47
N LEU A 96 -6.79 10.14 -17.83
CA LEU A 96 -8.11 9.77 -17.34
C LEU A 96 -8.10 9.48 -15.85
N THR A 97 -7.14 8.68 -15.41
CA THR A 97 -7.03 8.22 -14.04
C THR A 97 -6.71 9.37 -13.08
N VAL A 98 -5.87 10.32 -13.50
CA VAL A 98 -5.58 11.53 -12.74
C VAL A 98 -6.79 12.48 -12.73
N ALA A 99 -7.47 12.67 -13.87
CA ALA A 99 -8.68 13.49 -13.97
C ALA A 99 -9.82 12.94 -13.11
N TYR A 100 -9.97 11.62 -13.01
CA TYR A 100 -10.93 10.97 -12.12
C TYR A 100 -10.64 11.27 -10.62
N GLY A 101 -9.39 11.54 -10.23
CA GLY A 101 -9.01 11.93 -8.88
C GLY A 101 -7.99 11.03 -8.19
N ILE A 102 -7.36 10.09 -8.89
CA ILE A 102 -6.22 9.34 -8.33
C ILE A 102 -5.08 10.33 -8.05
N ARG A 103 -4.62 10.32 -6.80
CA ARG A 103 -3.56 11.19 -6.28
C ARG A 103 -2.34 10.44 -5.80
N TYR A 104 -2.54 9.23 -5.29
CA TYR A 104 -1.50 8.38 -4.70
C TYR A 104 -1.28 7.15 -5.54
N VAL A 105 -0.02 6.83 -5.84
CA VAL A 105 0.34 5.66 -6.66
C VAL A 105 1.36 4.79 -5.94
N TRP A 106 1.16 3.47 -5.98
CA TRP A 106 2.15 2.50 -5.57
C TRP A 106 2.60 1.69 -6.79
N ARG A 107 3.91 1.78 -7.11
CA ARG A 107 4.53 1.15 -8.27
C ARG A 107 5.54 0.07 -7.86
N GLY A 108 5.20 -0.71 -6.81
CA GLY A 108 6.04 -1.80 -6.34
C GLY A 108 7.11 -1.42 -5.31
N ARG A 109 7.12 -0.21 -4.76
CA ARG A 109 8.11 0.21 -3.77
C ARG A 109 7.84 -0.41 -2.41
N VAL A 110 8.79 -1.21 -1.91
CA VAL A 110 8.66 -1.92 -0.61
C VAL A 110 9.96 -1.86 0.18
N THR A 111 9.82 -1.81 1.52
CA THR A 111 10.93 -1.86 2.48
C THR A 111 10.65 -2.82 3.62
N SER A 112 11.71 -3.34 4.25
CA SER A 112 11.63 -4.07 5.50
C SER A 112 11.90 -3.19 6.74
N VAL A 113 12.11 -1.89 6.55
CA VAL A 113 12.32 -0.94 7.66
C VAL A 113 11.00 -0.73 8.40
N ILE A 114 11.05 -0.81 9.73
CA ILE A 114 9.90 -0.50 10.60
C ILE A 114 9.81 1.01 10.77
N GLY A 115 8.66 1.56 10.42
CA GLY A 115 8.37 2.99 10.55
C GLY A 115 9.02 3.85 9.46
N GLN A 116 8.19 4.49 8.67
CA GLN A 116 8.55 5.55 7.74
C GLN A 116 8.29 6.91 8.37
N ASN A 117 8.80 7.98 7.79
CA ASN A 117 8.78 9.36 8.29
C ASN A 117 9.45 9.52 9.67
N CYS A 118 10.43 8.67 9.96
CA CYS A 118 11.31 8.79 11.14
C CYS A 118 12.73 8.38 10.74
N HIS A 119 13.69 8.54 11.65
CA HIS A 119 15.08 8.13 11.37
C HIS A 119 15.16 6.68 10.90
N THR A 120 15.90 6.42 9.81
CA THR A 120 16.11 5.07 9.31
C THR A 120 16.85 4.24 10.36
N SER A 121 16.29 3.07 10.72
CA SER A 121 16.97 2.09 11.55
C SER A 121 16.80 0.70 10.95
N LEU A 122 17.92 0.05 10.71
CA LEU A 122 17.96 -1.32 10.18
C LEU A 122 17.95 -2.38 11.28
N VAL A 123 18.18 -1.99 12.54
CA VAL A 123 18.21 -2.91 13.70
C VAL A 123 16.88 -3.65 13.87
N GLY A 124 15.76 -3.03 13.42
CA GLY A 124 14.44 -3.64 13.45
C GLY A 124 14.30 -4.93 12.66
N ILE A 125 15.12 -5.11 11.63
CA ILE A 125 15.09 -6.27 10.72
C ILE A 125 15.75 -7.50 11.38
N ALA A 126 16.73 -7.30 12.27
CA ALA A 126 17.47 -8.41 12.87
C ALA A 126 16.58 -9.27 13.77
N ASP A 127 16.51 -10.55 13.48
CA ASP A 127 15.90 -11.56 14.34
C ASP A 127 16.96 -12.62 14.72
N ARG A 128 17.22 -12.76 16.02
CA ARG A 128 18.24 -13.70 16.54
C ARG A 128 17.94 -15.15 16.22
N ARG A 129 16.67 -15.50 16.00
CA ARG A 129 16.23 -16.85 15.65
C ARG A 129 16.47 -17.19 14.18
N HIS A 130 16.65 -16.15 13.34
CA HIS A 130 16.76 -16.25 11.89
C HIS A 130 17.90 -15.38 11.35
N LEU A 131 19.12 -15.63 11.83
CA LEU A 131 20.30 -14.81 11.56
C LEU A 131 20.61 -14.65 10.06
N ILE A 132 20.62 -15.76 9.32
CA ILE A 132 20.95 -15.74 7.88
C ILE A 132 19.92 -14.92 7.10
N GLY A 133 18.62 -15.14 7.32
CA GLY A 133 17.55 -14.37 6.68
C GLY A 133 17.61 -12.90 7.04
N SER A 134 17.87 -12.60 8.30
CA SER A 134 18.04 -11.23 8.80
C SER A 134 19.24 -10.53 8.14
N LEU A 135 20.40 -11.16 8.06
CA LEU A 135 21.59 -10.62 7.40
C LEU A 135 21.36 -10.36 5.91
N ARG A 136 20.71 -11.31 5.21
CA ARG A 136 20.36 -11.15 3.80
C ARG A 136 19.40 -9.96 3.59
N THR A 137 18.39 -9.84 4.45
CA THR A 137 17.42 -8.74 4.37
C THR A 137 18.06 -7.40 4.70
N LEU A 138 18.92 -7.37 5.72
CA LEU A 138 19.70 -6.20 6.11
C LEU A 138 20.60 -5.73 4.95
N ALA A 139 21.36 -6.63 4.33
CA ALA A 139 22.21 -6.29 3.18
C ALA A 139 21.39 -5.71 2.01
N LYS A 140 20.20 -6.27 1.72
CA LYS A 140 19.30 -5.74 0.69
C LYS A 140 18.81 -4.32 1.03
N GLU A 141 18.41 -4.05 2.26
CA GLU A 141 17.94 -2.72 2.68
C GLU A 141 19.10 -1.70 2.68
N MET A 142 20.31 -2.11 3.10
CA MET A 142 21.52 -1.27 2.98
C MET A 142 21.82 -0.93 1.52
N GLY A 143 21.78 -1.91 0.62
CA GLY A 143 21.95 -1.68 -0.82
C GLY A 143 20.94 -0.69 -1.39
N LYS A 144 19.65 -0.80 -1.00
CA LYS A 144 18.61 0.18 -1.39
C LYS A 144 18.93 1.59 -0.88
N GLN A 145 19.42 1.71 0.36
CA GLN A 145 19.82 3.00 0.94
C GLN A 145 20.98 3.64 0.18
N VAL A 146 21.99 2.86 -0.17
CA VAL A 146 23.15 3.33 -0.97
C VAL A 146 22.68 3.79 -2.34
N LEU A 147 21.94 2.94 -3.07
CA LEU A 147 21.43 3.27 -4.41
C LEU A 147 20.53 4.52 -4.39
N ALA A 148 19.71 4.67 -3.35
CA ALA A 148 18.87 5.85 -3.18
C ALA A 148 19.71 7.14 -3.01
N ARG A 149 20.79 7.10 -2.21
CA ARG A 149 21.71 8.23 -2.02
C ARG A 149 22.51 8.56 -3.28
N CYS A 150 22.77 7.54 -4.10
CA CYS A 150 23.37 7.74 -5.44
C CYS A 150 22.36 8.25 -6.49
N GLY A 151 21.13 8.57 -6.11
CA GLY A 151 20.11 9.11 -7.00
C GLY A 151 19.43 8.07 -7.89
N HIS A 152 19.57 6.77 -7.59
CA HIS A 152 18.93 5.74 -8.39
C HIS A 152 17.40 5.82 -8.29
N ARG A 153 16.74 6.12 -9.42
CA ARG A 153 15.28 6.41 -9.52
C ARG A 153 14.37 5.40 -8.81
N LYS A 154 14.72 4.12 -8.85
CA LYS A 154 13.95 3.03 -8.23
C LYS A 154 13.87 3.12 -6.71
N TYR A 155 14.84 3.75 -6.07
CA TYR A 155 15.03 3.71 -4.61
C TYR A 155 14.94 5.07 -3.92
N THR A 156 14.51 6.11 -4.61
CA THR A 156 14.49 7.49 -4.10
C THR A 156 13.73 7.65 -2.76
N LEU A 157 12.66 6.87 -2.54
CA LEU A 157 11.90 6.88 -1.29
C LEU A 157 12.65 6.28 -0.09
N HIS A 158 13.66 5.43 -0.34
CA HIS A 158 14.30 4.67 0.74
C HIS A 158 15.31 5.51 1.55
N ALA A 159 16.08 6.39 0.90
CA ALA A 159 17.12 7.19 1.60
C ALA A 159 16.52 8.12 2.66
N PRO A 160 15.48 8.93 2.36
CA PRO A 160 14.85 9.78 3.35
C PRO A 160 13.89 9.03 4.26
N ASN A 161 13.68 7.71 4.07
CA ASN A 161 12.72 6.89 4.78
C ASN A 161 11.32 7.52 4.83
N ARG A 162 10.87 8.10 3.73
CA ARG A 162 9.55 8.72 3.62
C ARG A 162 8.50 7.71 3.19
N ILE A 163 7.29 7.83 3.71
CA ILE A 163 6.16 6.99 3.31
C ILE A 163 5.65 7.38 1.92
N LEU A 164 5.77 8.66 1.54
CA LEU A 164 5.40 9.20 0.24
C LEU A 164 6.36 10.28 -0.24
N GLN A 165 6.40 10.50 -1.56
CA GLN A 165 7.08 11.61 -2.21
C GLN A 165 6.30 12.07 -3.44
N ARG A 166 6.46 13.34 -3.81
CA ARG A 166 5.93 13.86 -5.07
C ARG A 166 6.60 13.17 -6.25
N VAL A 167 5.79 12.80 -7.24
CA VAL A 167 6.25 12.22 -8.51
C VAL A 167 5.51 12.87 -9.66
N ARG A 168 6.13 12.78 -10.83
CA ARG A 168 5.51 13.15 -12.09
C ARG A 168 5.13 11.88 -12.85
N LEU A 169 3.96 11.89 -13.41
CA LEU A 169 3.40 10.81 -14.20
C LEU A 169 3.26 11.26 -15.66
N SER A 170 3.26 10.29 -16.58
CA SER A 170 3.04 10.56 -18.01
C SER A 170 3.96 11.64 -18.59
N GLY A 171 5.28 11.41 -18.50
CA GLY A 171 6.27 12.33 -19.07
C GLY A 171 6.15 13.75 -18.52
N ASP A 172 6.00 13.89 -17.21
CA ASP A 172 5.93 15.15 -16.48
C ASP A 172 4.60 15.96 -16.63
N LYS A 173 3.58 15.39 -17.27
CA LYS A 173 2.30 16.09 -17.49
C LYS A 173 1.44 16.18 -16.24
N PHE A 174 1.52 15.18 -15.35
CA PHE A 174 0.67 15.09 -14.16
C PHE A 174 1.51 14.98 -12.89
N GLN A 175 1.07 15.65 -11.83
CA GLN A 175 1.68 15.56 -10.52
C GLN A 175 0.85 14.62 -9.62
N GLY A 176 1.53 13.80 -8.84
CA GLY A 176 0.94 12.90 -7.85
C GLY A 176 1.94 12.57 -6.77
N TYR A 177 1.62 11.56 -5.96
CA TYR A 177 2.48 11.06 -4.90
C TYR A 177 2.70 9.57 -5.07
N GLU A 178 3.96 9.14 -5.08
CA GLU A 178 4.31 7.73 -4.96
C GLU A 178 4.50 7.38 -3.49
N PHE A 179 3.94 6.25 -3.05
CA PHE A 179 4.09 5.79 -1.69
C PHE A 179 4.84 4.47 -1.56
N LEU A 180 5.40 4.26 -0.38
CA LEU A 180 6.17 3.09 0.01
C LEU A 180 5.32 2.24 0.95
N ARG A 181 5.21 0.95 0.70
CA ARG A 181 4.69 0.00 1.67
C ARG A 181 5.82 -0.72 2.41
N SER A 182 5.55 -1.24 3.58
CA SER A 182 6.51 -2.00 4.37
C SER A 182 5.99 -3.38 4.75
N ASN A 183 6.91 -4.34 4.78
CA ASN A 183 6.72 -5.64 5.39
C ASN A 183 7.99 -5.98 6.19
N PRO A 184 8.05 -5.62 7.48
CA PRO A 184 9.25 -5.75 8.31
C PRO A 184 9.43 -7.17 8.83
N HIS A 185 9.70 -8.08 7.94
CA HIS A 185 9.96 -9.48 8.24
C HIS A 185 11.43 -9.84 8.01
N TRP A 186 12.01 -10.72 8.84
CA TRP A 186 13.39 -11.17 8.73
C TRP A 186 13.74 -11.83 7.39
N ASN A 187 12.75 -12.41 6.70
CA ASN A 187 12.91 -13.03 5.37
C ASN A 187 12.51 -12.08 4.22
N GLY A 188 12.32 -10.79 4.49
CA GLY A 188 12.00 -9.80 3.49
C GLY A 188 10.52 -9.59 3.23
N VAL A 189 10.23 -8.70 2.30
CA VAL A 189 8.88 -8.12 2.10
C VAL A 189 7.86 -9.03 1.40
N SER A 190 8.29 -10.10 0.76
CA SER A 190 7.39 -11.00 -0.01
C SER A 190 7.02 -12.28 0.72
N SER A 191 7.58 -12.52 1.92
CA SER A 191 7.48 -13.82 2.55
C SER A 191 6.15 -14.10 3.27
N ASN A 192 5.45 -13.06 3.76
CA ASN A 192 4.28 -13.22 4.63
C ASN A 192 3.07 -12.38 4.21
N GLU A 193 2.86 -12.25 2.91
CA GLU A 193 1.77 -11.46 2.33
C GLU A 193 0.44 -12.22 2.25
N THR A 194 0.16 -13.09 3.21
CA THR A 194 -1.07 -13.90 3.25
C THR A 194 -1.81 -13.73 4.56
N GLY A 195 -3.09 -14.13 4.59
CA GLY A 195 -3.89 -14.15 5.81
C GLY A 195 -3.35 -15.10 6.89
N LEU A 196 -2.44 -16.03 6.53
CA LEU A 196 -1.76 -16.89 7.50
C LEU A 196 -0.43 -16.28 7.97
N GLY A 197 0.28 -15.58 7.08
CA GLY A 197 1.61 -15.04 7.37
C GLY A 197 1.61 -13.68 8.07
N ILE A 198 0.50 -12.95 8.06
CA ILE A 198 0.43 -11.62 8.71
C ILE A 198 0.72 -11.67 10.21
N GLY A 199 0.45 -12.81 10.85
CA GLY A 199 0.76 -13.05 12.26
C GLY A 199 2.27 -12.98 12.59
N GLU A 200 3.13 -13.28 11.61
CA GLU A 200 4.58 -13.19 11.76
C GLU A 200 5.10 -11.76 11.57
N VAL A 201 4.31 -10.87 10.98
CA VAL A 201 4.61 -9.45 10.80
C VAL A 201 4.11 -8.63 11.98
N LEU A 202 2.83 -8.81 12.39
CA LEU A 202 2.19 -8.07 13.49
C LEU A 202 2.60 -8.64 14.86
N THR A 203 3.89 -8.71 15.11
CA THR A 203 4.45 -9.14 16.39
C THR A 203 4.47 -7.98 17.39
N GLU A 204 4.48 -8.28 18.70
CA GLU A 204 4.68 -7.29 19.76
C GLU A 204 5.93 -6.44 19.50
N ARG A 205 7.05 -7.10 19.19
CA ARG A 205 8.31 -6.43 18.82
C ARG A 205 8.15 -5.42 17.66
N PHE A 206 7.33 -5.74 16.66
CA PHE A 206 7.05 -4.81 15.56
C PHE A 206 6.26 -3.60 16.06
N LEU A 207 5.19 -3.85 16.83
CA LEU A 207 4.31 -2.79 17.32
C LEU A 207 5.03 -1.87 18.31
N ASP A 208 5.79 -2.42 19.26
CA ASP A 208 6.64 -1.64 20.18
C ASP A 208 7.62 -0.73 19.46
N ARG A 209 8.29 -1.28 18.43
CA ARG A 209 9.25 -0.50 17.66
C ARG A 209 8.58 0.59 16.84
N LEU A 210 7.43 0.29 16.24
CA LEU A 210 6.67 1.29 15.48
C LEU A 210 6.25 2.44 16.42
N THR A 211 5.75 2.13 17.60
CA THR A 211 5.36 3.08 18.64
C THR A 211 6.56 3.91 19.12
N ALA A 212 7.64 3.25 19.53
CA ALA A 212 8.85 3.91 20.03
C ALA A 212 9.48 4.85 18.99
N ARG A 213 9.35 4.52 17.70
CA ARG A 213 9.88 5.32 16.60
C ARG A 213 8.94 6.43 16.15
N ARG A 214 7.68 6.41 16.58
CA ARG A 214 6.63 7.33 16.11
C ARG A 214 6.55 7.41 14.59
N GLY A 215 6.78 6.28 13.92
CA GLY A 215 6.76 6.17 12.46
C GLY A 215 5.41 5.70 11.93
N ALA A 216 5.28 5.66 10.61
CA ALA A 216 4.11 5.11 9.93
C ALA A 216 4.49 3.89 9.10
N CYS A 217 3.54 2.96 8.92
CA CYS A 217 3.71 1.79 8.05
C CYS A 217 2.44 1.56 7.23
N ILE A 218 2.60 1.22 5.95
CA ILE A 218 1.53 0.64 5.14
C ILE A 218 1.87 -0.83 4.96
N LEU A 219 1.11 -1.71 5.61
CA LEU A 219 1.25 -3.15 5.49
C LEU A 219 0.32 -3.67 4.39
N TYR A 220 0.78 -4.71 3.71
CA TYR A 220 0.01 -5.38 2.67
C TYR A 220 -0.16 -6.86 3.01
N THR A 221 -1.36 -7.36 2.82
CA THR A 221 -1.65 -8.78 2.97
C THR A 221 -2.85 -9.20 2.11
N HIS A 222 -2.88 -10.46 1.73
CA HIS A 222 -4.04 -11.10 1.11
C HIS A 222 -4.80 -11.89 2.18
N LEU A 223 -5.68 -11.25 2.92
CA LEU A 223 -6.45 -11.90 3.99
C LEU A 223 -7.24 -13.12 3.50
N GLY A 224 -7.71 -13.12 2.26
CA GLY A 224 -8.40 -14.26 1.66
C GLY A 224 -7.50 -15.46 1.27
N LYS A 225 -6.17 -15.29 1.25
CA LYS A 225 -5.22 -16.39 0.99
C LYS A 225 -4.94 -17.16 2.27
N LEU A 226 -5.81 -18.12 2.59
CA LEU A 226 -5.77 -18.93 3.84
C LEU A 226 -5.11 -20.30 3.67
N GLY A 227 -4.61 -20.64 2.47
CA GLY A 227 -4.11 -21.96 2.15
C GLY A 227 -5.22 -22.98 1.78
N SER A 228 -4.82 -24.09 1.19
CA SER A 228 -5.74 -25.11 0.69
C SER A 228 -6.65 -25.65 1.80
N GLY A 229 -7.96 -25.68 1.56
CA GLY A 229 -8.96 -26.27 2.45
C GLY A 229 -9.29 -25.48 3.72
N ARG A 230 -8.66 -24.35 3.98
CA ARG A 230 -8.92 -23.53 5.16
C ARG A 230 -9.96 -22.43 4.89
N LYS A 231 -10.95 -22.34 5.78
CA LYS A 231 -11.99 -21.29 5.76
C LYS A 231 -11.82 -20.25 6.88
N ARG A 232 -10.83 -20.39 7.76
CA ARG A 232 -10.63 -19.54 8.95
C ARG A 232 -9.15 -19.18 9.09
N PHE A 233 -8.91 -18.03 9.69
CA PHE A 233 -7.57 -17.63 10.12
C PHE A 233 -7.01 -18.63 11.13
N ASN A 234 -5.69 -18.82 11.12
CA ASN A 234 -5.00 -19.54 12.16
C ASN A 234 -4.97 -18.70 13.46
N GLU A 235 -4.69 -19.37 14.57
CA GLU A 235 -4.67 -18.74 15.89
C GLU A 235 -3.63 -17.60 15.96
N SER A 236 -2.44 -17.78 15.38
CA SER A 236 -1.41 -16.74 15.36
C SER A 236 -1.86 -15.46 14.68
N THR A 237 -2.64 -15.55 13.60
CA THR A 237 -3.22 -14.39 12.92
C THR A 237 -4.29 -13.72 13.78
N ILE A 238 -5.16 -14.50 14.43
CA ILE A 238 -6.18 -13.96 15.34
C ILE A 238 -5.51 -13.22 16.50
N LEU A 239 -4.51 -13.82 17.13
CA LEU A 239 -3.74 -13.20 18.22
C LEU A 239 -3.02 -11.94 17.77
N ALA A 240 -2.46 -11.92 16.55
CA ALA A 240 -1.82 -10.74 15.99
C ALA A 240 -2.79 -9.56 15.82
N PHE A 241 -4.00 -9.82 15.32
CA PHE A 241 -5.02 -8.77 15.20
C PHE A 241 -5.58 -8.33 16.55
N ARG A 242 -5.73 -9.23 17.54
CA ARG A 242 -6.09 -8.85 18.91
C ARG A 242 -5.04 -7.92 19.52
N ARG A 243 -3.76 -8.29 19.41
CA ARG A 243 -2.63 -7.45 19.85
C ARG A 243 -2.67 -6.07 19.17
N LEU A 244 -2.88 -6.00 17.86
CA LEU A 244 -3.01 -4.72 17.17
C LEU A 244 -4.19 -3.90 17.71
N ALA A 245 -5.32 -4.54 18.01
CA ALA A 245 -6.47 -3.89 18.62
C ALA A 245 -6.15 -3.32 20.01
N ASP A 246 -5.37 -4.04 20.84
CA ASP A 246 -4.95 -3.57 22.16
C ASP A 246 -4.09 -2.30 22.06
N TYR A 247 -3.14 -2.25 21.11
CA TYR A 247 -2.34 -1.04 20.84
C TYR A 247 -3.18 0.12 20.32
N TYR A 248 -4.19 -0.17 19.52
CA TYR A 248 -5.14 0.83 19.02
C TYR A 248 -6.01 1.38 20.16
N HIS A 249 -6.62 0.52 20.97
CA HIS A 249 -7.50 0.94 22.07
C HIS A 249 -6.76 1.64 23.20
N SER A 250 -5.49 1.31 23.42
CA SER A 250 -4.62 2.05 24.37
C SER A 250 -4.08 3.37 23.82
N GLY A 251 -4.42 3.74 22.57
CA GLY A 251 -4.01 4.99 21.95
C GLY A 251 -2.53 5.04 21.53
N GLN A 252 -1.83 3.89 21.55
CA GLN A 252 -0.42 3.82 21.18
C GLN A 252 -0.21 3.82 19.66
N ILE A 253 -1.13 3.22 18.90
CA ILE A 253 -1.09 3.12 17.44
C ILE A 253 -2.43 3.55 16.86
N LEU A 254 -2.40 4.38 15.82
CA LEU A 254 -3.57 4.65 14.98
C LEU A 254 -3.63 3.64 13.85
N VAL A 255 -4.72 2.88 13.76
CA VAL A 255 -5.04 2.03 12.62
C VAL A 255 -6.00 2.76 11.70
N THR A 256 -5.65 2.91 10.43
CA THR A 256 -6.46 3.67 9.47
C THR A 256 -6.33 3.12 8.05
N THR A 257 -7.09 3.65 7.10
CA THR A 257 -6.98 3.26 5.69
C THR A 257 -5.74 3.91 5.04
N THR A 258 -5.26 3.30 3.95
CA THR A 258 -4.12 3.83 3.19
C THR A 258 -4.37 5.27 2.74
N ARG A 259 -5.55 5.57 2.21
CA ARG A 259 -5.92 6.91 1.77
C ARG A 259 -5.81 7.94 2.90
N ARG A 260 -6.44 7.67 4.05
CA ARG A 260 -6.43 8.61 5.19
C ARG A 260 -5.02 8.88 5.70
N LEU A 261 -4.19 7.82 5.76
CA LEU A 261 -2.79 7.97 6.14
C LEU A 261 -2.02 8.85 5.15
N LEU A 262 -2.20 8.61 3.85
CA LEU A 262 -1.51 9.38 2.81
C LEU A 262 -2.02 10.83 2.72
N ASP A 263 -3.32 11.07 2.87
CA ASP A 263 -3.90 12.43 2.96
C ASP A 263 -3.23 13.19 4.10
N LEU A 264 -3.11 12.58 5.29
CA LEU A 264 -2.45 13.19 6.46
C LEU A 264 -1.02 13.65 6.17
N PHE A 265 -0.21 12.79 5.52
CA PHE A 265 1.18 13.12 5.23
C PHE A 265 1.35 14.07 4.05
N SER A 266 0.46 14.05 3.06
CA SER A 266 0.52 14.96 1.93
C SER A 266 0.09 16.40 2.27
N GLU A 267 -0.84 16.57 3.21
CA GLU A 267 -1.29 17.87 3.69
C GLU A 267 -0.26 18.54 4.60
N ASN A 268 0.58 17.76 5.26
CA ASN A 268 1.60 18.22 6.21
C ASN A 268 3.03 18.09 5.67
N GLU A 269 3.22 18.14 4.36
CA GLU A 269 4.56 18.01 3.73
C GLU A 269 5.59 19.05 4.23
N SER A 270 5.14 20.22 4.67
CA SER A 270 5.96 21.30 5.23
C SER A 270 6.33 21.08 6.71
N VAL A 271 5.70 20.11 7.39
CA VAL A 271 5.95 19.83 8.81
C VAL A 271 7.07 18.79 8.91
N SER A 272 8.17 19.19 9.52
CA SER A 272 9.30 18.28 9.81
C SER A 272 8.82 17.04 10.58
N PRO A 273 9.33 15.83 10.32
CA PRO A 273 8.90 14.58 10.98
C PRO A 273 8.94 14.62 12.51
N ILE A 274 9.72 15.53 13.06
CA ILE A 274 9.95 15.67 14.52
C ILE A 274 8.80 16.35 15.26
N SER A 275 7.89 17.06 14.57
CA SER A 275 6.83 17.87 15.21
C SER A 275 5.46 17.20 15.29
N PHE A 276 5.30 15.93 14.94
CA PHE A 276 4.09 15.17 15.26
C PHE A 276 4.02 14.87 16.77
N ALA A 277 3.79 15.90 17.57
CA ALA A 277 3.52 15.75 18.98
C ALA A 277 2.10 15.18 19.19
N LEU A 278 1.93 14.39 20.23
CA LEU A 278 0.68 13.79 20.69
C LEU A 278 -0.62 14.65 20.60
N PRO A 279 -0.58 16.01 20.69
CA PRO A 279 -1.79 16.82 20.58
C PRO A 279 -2.52 16.74 19.23
N PHE A 280 -1.83 16.35 18.14
CA PHE A 280 -2.45 16.24 16.83
C PHE A 280 -3.36 14.99 16.70
N TRP A 281 -3.00 13.90 17.35
CA TRP A 281 -3.78 12.65 17.33
C TRP A 281 -5.12 12.78 18.06
N ASN A 282 -5.21 13.67 19.08
CA ASN A 282 -6.45 13.92 19.82
C ASN A 282 -7.48 14.73 19.03
N ARG A 283 -7.13 15.32 17.89
CA ARG A 283 -8.06 16.08 17.03
C ARG A 283 -8.76 15.23 15.99
N LEU A 284 -8.33 13.99 15.79
CA LEU A 284 -9.00 13.05 14.90
C LEU A 284 -10.14 12.38 15.67
N THR A 285 -11.28 13.06 15.78
CA THR A 285 -12.53 12.43 16.24
C THR A 285 -12.97 11.42 15.19
N PHE A 286 -12.79 10.14 15.46
CA PHE A 286 -13.36 9.08 14.67
C PHE A 286 -14.82 8.88 15.09
N PRO A 287 -15.78 8.73 14.17
CA PRO A 287 -17.07 8.21 14.54
C PRO A 287 -16.86 6.81 15.13
N ARG A 288 -17.42 6.60 16.31
CA ARG A 288 -17.49 5.25 16.91
C ARG A 288 -18.28 4.39 15.94
N LEU A 289 -17.70 3.28 15.50
CA LEU A 289 -18.39 2.22 14.81
C LEU A 289 -19.33 1.50 15.79
#